data_69d53b999946716ab6d2e6a44dab67a5
#
_entry.id   69d53b999946716ab6d2e6a44dab67a5
#
_cell.length_a   1.000
_cell.length_b   1.000
_cell.length_c   1.000
_cell.angle_alpha   90.00
_cell.angle_beta   90.00
_cell.angle_gamma   90.00
#
_symmetry.space_group_name_H-M   'P 1'
#
loop_
_entity.id
_entity.type
_entity.pdbx_description
1 polymer ?
#
loop_
_entity_poly.entity_id
_entity_poly.type
_entity_poly.pdbx_seq_one_letter_code
_entity_poly.pdbx_strand_id
1 'polypeptide(L)'
;MSNPLIPTSSSERIRPGYWVLFAVVGACAAAAIAFGGINFFATRDLRQMAAAPNGELEWLRHEFHLSDAQFKKIADLQSAYAPVCGEMCQRIMEANSKLDRLLSENREVTPQVEAAIREAGLVQYDCRKQMLAHIYRVGAQMNPADGQRYLRLMTSRVIQPGLSSDTAVRAATE
;
A
#
# COMPACT_ATOMS: atom_id res chain seq x y z
N MET A 1 17.59 -84.84 1.44
CA MET A 1 18.43 -83.93 2.22
C MET A 1 18.16 -82.53 1.73
N SER A 2 17.24 -81.83 2.38
CA SER A 2 16.70 -80.54 1.96
C SER A 2 17.32 -79.43 2.80
N ASN A 3 17.90 -78.47 2.13
CA ASN A 3 18.49 -77.32 2.75
C ASN A 3 17.47 -76.18 2.79
N PRO A 4 17.12 -75.58 3.92
CA PRO A 4 16.18 -74.46 3.99
C PRO A 4 16.87 -73.13 3.65
N LEU A 5 16.29 -72.43 2.68
CA LEU A 5 16.63 -71.11 2.27
C LEU A 5 16.23 -70.06 3.39
N ILE A 6 17.20 -69.38 3.88
CA ILE A 6 17.00 -68.25 4.83
C ILE A 6 16.59 -66.96 4.03
N PRO A 7 15.47 -66.33 4.32
CA PRO A 7 15.16 -65.06 3.70
C PRO A 7 16.02 -63.96 4.29
N THR A 8 16.83 -63.30 3.48
CA THR A 8 17.59 -62.11 3.84
C THR A 8 16.64 -60.93 3.93
N SER A 9 16.35 -60.48 5.13
CA SER A 9 15.65 -59.24 5.42
C SER A 9 16.53 -58.07 4.97
N SER A 10 16.14 -57.40 3.89
CA SER A 10 16.71 -56.14 3.45
C SER A 10 16.21 -55.04 4.38
N SER A 11 16.98 -54.71 5.43
CA SER A 11 16.76 -53.52 6.18
C SER A 11 17.12 -52.28 5.32
N GLU A 12 16.12 -51.60 4.75
CA GLU A 12 16.28 -50.33 4.12
C GLU A 12 16.85 -49.34 5.18
N ARG A 13 18.12 -49.06 5.09
CA ARG A 13 18.77 -47.99 5.82
C ARG A 13 18.28 -46.68 5.25
N ILE A 14 17.27 -46.09 5.87
CA ILE A 14 16.85 -44.72 5.64
C ILE A 14 18.05 -43.83 5.93
N ARG A 15 18.60 -43.19 4.88
CA ARG A 15 19.80 -42.32 4.98
C ARG A 15 19.52 -41.20 5.98
N PRO A 16 20.42 -40.98 6.97
CA PRO A 16 20.19 -40.00 8.04
C PRO A 16 20.00 -38.54 7.57
N GLY A 17 20.37 -38.25 6.31
CA GLY A 17 20.20 -36.91 5.73
C GLY A 17 18.76 -36.44 5.52
N TYR A 18 17.83 -37.37 5.31
CA TYR A 18 16.42 -36.98 5.08
C TYR A 18 15.75 -36.46 6.35
N TRP A 19 16.10 -36.98 7.51
CA TRP A 19 15.54 -36.49 8.78
C TRP A 19 15.93 -35.05 9.08
N VAL A 20 17.17 -34.67 8.76
CA VAL A 20 17.65 -33.28 8.93
C VAL A 20 16.91 -32.37 7.94
N LEU A 21 16.71 -32.82 6.69
CA LEU A 21 15.97 -32.04 5.68
C LEU A 21 14.51 -31.83 6.11
N PHE A 22 13.82 -32.87 6.57
CA PHE A 22 12.45 -32.76 7.07
C PHE A 22 12.34 -31.88 8.32
N ALA A 23 13.32 -31.93 9.22
CA ALA A 23 13.38 -31.08 10.40
C ALA A 23 13.56 -29.60 10.03
N VAL A 24 14.43 -29.28 9.06
CA VAL A 24 14.65 -27.92 8.57
C VAL A 24 13.41 -27.39 7.84
N VAL A 25 12.83 -28.18 6.94
CA VAL A 25 11.59 -27.80 6.23
C VAL A 25 10.43 -27.59 7.21
N GLY A 26 10.28 -28.47 8.21
CA GLY A 26 9.27 -28.32 9.26
C GLY A 26 9.48 -27.06 10.12
N ALA A 27 10.72 -26.74 10.49
CA ALA A 27 11.04 -25.52 11.22
C ALA A 27 10.78 -24.25 10.40
N CYS A 28 11.14 -24.25 9.12
CA CYS A 28 10.84 -23.12 8.20
C CYS A 28 9.34 -22.94 7.99
N ALA A 29 8.58 -24.03 7.84
CA ALA A 29 7.13 -23.97 7.71
C ALA A 29 6.46 -23.44 8.99
N ALA A 30 6.89 -23.90 10.17
CA ALA A 30 6.40 -23.40 11.45
C ALA A 30 6.72 -21.93 11.66
N ALA A 31 7.94 -21.47 11.32
CA ALA A 31 8.33 -20.07 11.35
C ALA A 31 7.51 -19.20 10.40
N ALA A 32 7.25 -19.68 9.18
CA ALA A 32 6.41 -18.97 8.20
C ALA A 32 4.96 -18.86 8.65
N ILE A 33 4.38 -19.90 9.26
CA ILE A 33 3.02 -19.89 9.81
C ILE A 33 2.93 -18.95 11.02
N ALA A 34 3.92 -18.98 11.93
CA ALA A 34 3.97 -18.09 13.09
C ALA A 34 4.11 -16.62 12.64
N PHE A 35 5.02 -16.33 11.72
CA PHE A 35 5.22 -14.99 11.18
C PHE A 35 3.99 -14.49 10.40
N GLY A 36 3.42 -15.35 9.53
CA GLY A 36 2.19 -15.03 8.81
C GLY A 36 1.00 -14.82 9.74
N GLY A 37 0.87 -15.65 10.79
CA GLY A 37 -0.18 -15.52 11.80
C GLY A 37 -0.06 -14.22 12.59
N ILE A 38 1.13 -13.89 13.10
CA ILE A 38 1.37 -12.65 13.85
C ILE A 38 1.06 -11.42 12.99
N ASN A 39 1.56 -11.39 11.73
CA ASN A 39 1.27 -10.30 10.81
C ASN A 39 -0.22 -10.23 10.44
N PHE A 40 -0.88 -11.37 10.25
CA PHE A 40 -2.31 -11.42 9.94
C PHE A 40 -3.16 -10.87 11.09
N PHE A 41 -2.88 -11.26 12.33
CA PHE A 41 -3.61 -10.76 13.51
C PHE A 41 -3.27 -9.31 13.83
N ALA A 42 -2.00 -8.90 13.73
CA ALA A 42 -1.59 -7.51 13.97
C ALA A 42 -2.15 -6.53 12.94
N THR A 43 -2.38 -6.97 11.69
CA THR A 43 -2.93 -6.10 10.64
C THR A 43 -4.43 -6.23 10.44
N ARG A 44 -5.09 -7.17 11.15
CA ARG A 44 -6.53 -7.43 10.98
C ARG A 44 -7.38 -6.24 11.41
N ASP A 45 -7.07 -5.63 12.53
CA ASP A 45 -7.78 -4.45 13.04
C ASP A 45 -7.57 -3.25 12.12
N LEU A 46 -6.35 -3.04 11.62
CA LEU A 46 -6.05 -1.99 10.64
C LEU A 46 -6.79 -2.22 9.30
N ARG A 47 -6.90 -3.47 8.85
CA ARG A 47 -7.66 -3.81 7.64
C ARG A 47 -9.16 -3.66 7.81
N GLN A 48 -9.69 -4.00 9.00
CA GLN A 48 -11.11 -3.80 9.32
C GLN A 48 -11.44 -2.31 9.44
N MET A 49 -10.57 -1.51 10.06
CA MET A 49 -10.71 -0.05 10.10
C MET A 49 -10.64 0.56 8.69
N ALA A 50 -9.74 0.10 7.83
CA ALA A 50 -9.64 0.57 6.44
C ALA A 50 -10.82 0.13 5.55
N ALA A 51 -11.47 -0.99 5.87
CA ALA A 51 -12.64 -1.49 5.14
C ALA A 51 -13.97 -0.88 5.61
N ALA A 52 -13.99 -0.21 6.76
CA ALA A 52 -15.17 0.52 7.22
C ALA A 52 -15.42 1.75 6.34
N PRO A 53 -16.69 2.16 6.10
CA PRO A 53 -17.03 3.32 5.26
C PRO A 53 -16.35 4.65 5.66
N ASN A 54 -15.77 4.73 6.86
CA ASN A 54 -15.02 5.86 7.40
C ASN A 54 -13.68 5.44 8.06
N GLY A 55 -13.14 4.28 7.70
CA GLY A 55 -11.98 3.69 8.40
C GLY A 55 -10.73 4.57 8.37
N GLU A 56 -10.50 5.30 7.27
CA GLU A 56 -9.40 6.26 7.16
C GLU A 56 -9.57 7.44 8.12
N LEU A 57 -10.80 7.89 8.35
CA LEU A 57 -11.10 9.00 9.26
C LEU A 57 -10.99 8.57 10.72
N GLU A 58 -11.43 7.34 11.07
CA GLU A 58 -11.27 6.81 12.43
C GLU A 58 -9.79 6.58 12.77
N TRP A 59 -8.97 6.11 11.82
CA TRP A 59 -7.53 6.08 12.01
C TRP A 59 -6.96 7.47 12.32
N LEU A 60 -7.36 8.48 11.56
CA LEU A 60 -6.91 9.86 11.74
C LEU A 60 -7.31 10.38 13.13
N ARG A 61 -8.54 10.09 13.58
CA ARG A 61 -9.03 10.46 14.90
C ARG A 61 -8.16 9.87 16.01
N HIS A 62 -7.84 8.59 15.89
CA HIS A 62 -7.03 7.88 16.88
C HIS A 62 -5.57 8.36 16.88
N GLU A 63 -4.95 8.48 15.71
CA GLU A 63 -3.53 8.83 15.55
C GLU A 63 -3.22 10.27 16.00
N PHE A 64 -4.15 11.20 15.79
CA PHE A 64 -3.99 12.62 16.10
C PHE A 64 -4.86 13.08 17.29
N HIS A 65 -5.44 12.15 18.05
CA HIS A 65 -6.25 12.41 19.24
C HIS A 65 -7.29 13.52 19.03
N LEU A 66 -8.00 13.47 17.89
CA LEU A 66 -8.93 14.51 17.48
C LEU A 66 -10.13 14.56 18.43
N SER A 67 -10.50 15.75 18.87
CA SER A 67 -11.80 15.98 19.55
C SER A 67 -12.98 15.73 18.59
N ASP A 68 -14.17 15.49 19.12
CA ASP A 68 -15.37 15.26 18.31
C ASP A 68 -15.65 16.42 17.36
N ALA A 69 -15.40 17.66 17.79
CA ALA A 69 -15.57 18.85 16.97
C ALA A 69 -14.56 18.93 15.81
N GLN A 70 -13.30 18.57 16.06
CA GLN A 70 -12.26 18.50 15.02
C GLN A 70 -12.56 17.38 14.04
N PHE A 71 -12.89 16.19 14.55
CA PHE A 71 -13.25 15.03 13.73
C PHE A 71 -14.42 15.35 12.79
N LYS A 72 -15.51 15.96 13.33
CA LYS A 72 -16.65 16.36 12.50
C LYS A 72 -16.25 17.30 11.37
N LYS A 73 -15.46 18.35 11.67
CA LYS A 73 -15.00 19.29 10.63
C LYS A 73 -14.15 18.60 9.56
N ILE A 74 -13.29 17.67 9.95
CA ILE A 74 -12.45 16.91 9.02
C ILE A 74 -13.32 15.98 8.16
N ALA A 75 -14.33 15.32 8.76
CA ALA A 75 -15.28 14.48 8.03
C ALA A 75 -16.08 15.28 7.00
N ASP A 76 -16.53 16.49 7.37
CA ASP A 76 -17.23 17.39 6.44
C ASP A 76 -16.31 17.82 5.28
N LEU A 77 -15.03 18.14 5.55
CA LEU A 77 -14.05 18.45 4.52
C LEU A 77 -13.77 17.26 3.58
N GLN A 78 -13.68 16.05 4.13
CA GLN A 78 -13.46 14.83 3.35
C GLN A 78 -14.65 14.54 2.44
N SER A 79 -15.87 14.65 2.95
CA SER A 79 -17.09 14.44 2.20
C SER A 79 -17.23 15.46 1.04
N ALA A 80 -16.85 16.71 1.28
CA ALA A 80 -16.85 17.74 0.26
C ALA A 80 -15.75 17.54 -0.81
N TYR A 81 -14.63 16.91 -0.43
CA TYR A 81 -13.51 16.66 -1.35
C TYR A 81 -13.66 15.39 -2.18
N ALA A 82 -14.39 14.39 -1.70
CA ALA A 82 -14.55 13.11 -2.38
C ALA A 82 -15.01 13.23 -3.85
N PRO A 83 -16.05 14.02 -4.19
CA PRO A 83 -16.46 14.19 -5.59
C PRO A 83 -15.38 14.87 -6.44
N VAL A 84 -14.65 15.85 -5.89
CA VAL A 84 -13.55 16.54 -6.58
C VAL A 84 -12.42 15.55 -6.91
N CYS A 85 -12.07 14.68 -5.95
CA CYS A 85 -11.08 13.62 -6.16
C CYS A 85 -11.52 12.65 -7.25
N GLY A 86 -12.80 12.22 -7.26
CA GLY A 86 -13.37 11.34 -8.27
C GLY A 86 -13.29 11.95 -9.67
N GLU A 87 -13.66 13.21 -9.83
CA GLU A 87 -13.57 13.93 -11.10
C GLU A 87 -12.12 14.02 -11.60
N MET A 88 -11.18 14.35 -10.71
CA MET A 88 -9.76 14.42 -11.07
C MET A 88 -9.20 13.06 -11.50
N CYS A 89 -9.57 11.96 -10.83
CA CYS A 89 -9.19 10.62 -11.23
C CYS A 89 -9.71 10.26 -12.63
N GLN A 90 -10.95 10.60 -12.93
CA GLN A 90 -11.54 10.37 -14.26
C GLN A 90 -10.77 11.15 -15.33
N ARG A 91 -10.51 12.44 -15.13
CA ARG A 91 -9.74 13.27 -16.06
C ARG A 91 -8.32 12.74 -16.31
N ILE A 92 -7.65 12.22 -15.26
CA ILE A 92 -6.34 11.58 -15.41
C ILE A 92 -6.43 10.32 -16.28
N MET A 93 -7.43 9.47 -16.04
CA MET A 93 -7.64 8.25 -16.85
C MET A 93 -7.91 8.59 -18.32
N GLU A 94 -8.72 9.58 -18.59
CA GLU A 94 -9.05 10.04 -19.95
C GLU A 94 -7.80 10.58 -20.66
N ALA A 95 -7.03 11.45 -20.01
CA ALA A 95 -5.80 12.02 -20.57
C ALA A 95 -4.73 10.95 -20.85
N ASN A 96 -4.54 10.00 -19.92
CA ASN A 96 -3.59 8.90 -20.09
C ASN A 96 -4.05 7.95 -21.21
N SER A 97 -5.34 7.59 -21.29
CA SER A 97 -5.87 6.73 -22.35
C SER A 97 -5.73 7.38 -23.74
N LYS A 98 -5.89 8.71 -23.83
CA LYS A 98 -5.64 9.45 -25.07
C LYS A 98 -4.17 9.40 -25.46
N LEU A 99 -3.28 9.61 -24.49
CA LEU A 99 -1.84 9.54 -24.71
C LEU A 99 -1.41 8.13 -25.15
N ASP A 100 -1.85 7.07 -24.46
CA ASP A 100 -1.53 5.68 -24.77
C ASP A 100 -1.96 5.31 -26.20
N ARG A 101 -3.16 5.73 -26.62
CA ARG A 101 -3.64 5.52 -27.98
C ARG A 101 -2.70 6.20 -28.99
N LEU A 102 -2.39 7.49 -28.80
CA LEU A 102 -1.51 8.21 -29.72
C LEU A 102 -0.10 7.62 -29.80
N LEU A 103 0.44 7.12 -28.66
CA LEU A 103 1.73 6.43 -28.64
C LEU A 103 1.70 5.10 -29.40
N SER A 104 0.56 4.38 -29.37
CA SER A 104 0.40 3.13 -30.11
C SER A 104 0.27 3.34 -31.62
N GLU A 105 -0.29 4.47 -32.06
CA GLU A 105 -0.51 4.82 -33.46
C GLU A 105 0.70 5.48 -34.14
N ASN A 106 1.62 6.04 -33.36
CA ASN A 106 2.77 6.81 -33.87
C ASN A 106 4.10 6.18 -33.44
N ARG A 107 5.10 6.24 -34.34
CA ARG A 107 6.48 5.75 -34.08
C ARG A 107 7.46 6.86 -33.69
N GLU A 108 6.99 8.09 -33.65
CA GLU A 108 7.76 9.28 -33.31
C GLU A 108 6.91 10.26 -32.51
N VAL A 109 7.54 11.23 -31.86
CA VAL A 109 6.86 12.27 -31.10
C VAL A 109 6.31 13.32 -32.08
N THR A 110 5.07 13.10 -32.52
CA THR A 110 4.35 14.06 -33.38
C THR A 110 3.82 15.23 -32.52
N PRO A 111 3.45 16.36 -33.16
CA PRO A 111 2.79 17.47 -32.42
C PRO A 111 1.55 17.07 -31.63
N GLN A 112 0.81 16.06 -32.10
CA GLN A 112 -0.36 15.51 -31.40
C GLN A 112 0.07 14.72 -30.14
N VAL A 113 1.13 13.92 -30.24
CA VAL A 113 1.71 13.19 -29.09
C VAL A 113 2.24 14.19 -28.06
N GLU A 114 2.95 15.24 -28.50
CA GLU A 114 3.46 16.28 -27.60
C GLU A 114 2.31 17.00 -26.87
N ALA A 115 1.25 17.35 -27.57
CA ALA A 115 0.08 17.98 -26.98
C ALA A 115 -0.58 17.08 -25.93
N ALA A 116 -0.71 15.77 -26.19
CA ALA A 116 -1.27 14.81 -25.25
C ALA A 116 -0.39 14.60 -24.02
N ILE A 117 0.95 14.58 -24.16
CA ILE A 117 1.89 14.56 -23.03
C ILE A 117 1.69 15.77 -22.14
N ARG A 118 1.58 16.95 -22.73
CA ARG A 118 1.36 18.21 -22.01
C ARG A 118 0.01 18.20 -21.27
N GLU A 119 -1.05 17.75 -21.92
CA GLU A 119 -2.38 17.62 -21.34
C GLU A 119 -2.37 16.68 -20.13
N ALA A 120 -1.80 15.48 -20.25
CA ALA A 120 -1.66 14.51 -19.16
C ALA A 120 -0.85 15.11 -17.99
N GLY A 121 0.22 15.83 -18.27
CA GLY A 121 1.04 16.51 -17.25
C GLY A 121 0.27 17.61 -16.52
N LEU A 122 -0.53 18.41 -17.21
CA LEU A 122 -1.34 19.48 -16.61
C LEU A 122 -2.44 18.92 -15.72
N VAL A 123 -3.12 17.86 -16.15
CA VAL A 123 -4.18 17.22 -15.33
C VAL A 123 -3.58 16.61 -14.06
N GLN A 124 -2.40 15.99 -14.14
CA GLN A 124 -1.69 15.47 -12.96
C GLN A 124 -1.25 16.59 -12.01
N TYR A 125 -0.77 17.70 -12.56
CA TYR A 125 -0.43 18.89 -11.76
C TYR A 125 -1.65 19.42 -11.01
N ASP A 126 -2.78 19.59 -11.69
CA ASP A 126 -4.03 20.08 -11.08
C ASP A 126 -4.52 19.13 -9.97
N CYS A 127 -4.46 17.82 -10.19
CA CYS A 127 -4.79 16.82 -9.18
C CYS A 127 -3.92 16.97 -7.93
N ARG A 128 -2.59 17.05 -8.09
CA ARG A 128 -1.66 17.23 -6.96
C ARG A 128 -1.91 18.54 -6.21
N LYS A 129 -2.17 19.63 -6.93
CA LYS A 129 -2.51 20.92 -6.35
C LYS A 129 -3.79 20.85 -5.49
N GLN A 130 -4.85 20.24 -6.01
CA GLN A 130 -6.11 20.06 -5.27
C GLN A 130 -5.94 19.16 -4.04
N MET A 131 -5.20 18.08 -4.19
CA MET A 131 -4.89 17.16 -3.08
C MET A 131 -4.09 17.87 -1.98
N LEU A 132 -3.05 18.61 -2.32
CA LEU A 132 -2.27 19.39 -1.36
C LEU A 132 -3.15 20.44 -0.66
N ALA A 133 -3.97 21.18 -1.41
CA ALA A 133 -4.89 22.15 -0.82
C ALA A 133 -5.87 21.50 0.17
N HIS A 134 -6.35 20.31 -0.12
CA HIS A 134 -7.18 19.52 0.81
C HIS A 134 -6.40 19.12 2.06
N ILE A 135 -5.19 18.57 1.91
CA ILE A 135 -4.30 18.18 3.02
C ILE A 135 -4.04 19.37 3.95
N TYR A 136 -3.75 20.54 3.41
CA TYR A 136 -3.55 21.76 4.22
C TYR A 136 -4.82 22.16 4.98
N ARG A 137 -6.01 22.07 4.36
CA ARG A 137 -7.29 22.35 5.04
C ARG A 137 -7.54 21.41 6.19
N VAL A 138 -7.26 20.12 6.02
CA VAL A 138 -7.39 19.11 7.08
C VAL A 138 -6.41 19.40 8.22
N GLY A 139 -5.13 19.63 7.91
CA GLY A 139 -4.11 19.94 8.92
C GLY A 139 -4.45 21.19 9.73
N ALA A 140 -5.10 22.18 9.13
CA ALA A 140 -5.54 23.41 9.81
C ALA A 140 -6.69 23.19 10.84
N GLN A 141 -7.37 22.02 10.82
CA GLN A 141 -8.38 21.69 11.83
C GLN A 141 -7.80 21.04 13.09
N MET A 142 -6.51 20.67 13.05
CA MET A 142 -5.79 20.06 14.17
C MET A 142 -5.12 21.12 15.03
N ASN A 143 -4.62 20.73 16.22
CA ASN A 143 -3.71 21.60 16.94
C ASN A 143 -2.40 21.82 16.15
N PRO A 144 -1.63 22.88 16.39
CA PRO A 144 -0.47 23.24 15.56
C PRO A 144 0.59 22.14 15.44
N ALA A 145 0.86 21.39 16.51
CA ALA A 145 1.87 20.32 16.51
C ALA A 145 1.42 19.12 15.68
N ASP A 146 0.18 18.66 15.90
CA ASP A 146 -0.41 17.55 15.15
C ASP A 146 -0.65 17.90 13.68
N GLY A 147 -1.12 19.11 13.40
CA GLY A 147 -1.26 19.61 12.04
C GLY A 147 0.05 19.60 11.27
N GLN A 148 1.16 20.03 11.86
CA GLN A 148 2.48 19.95 11.22
C GLN A 148 2.93 18.49 11.01
N ARG A 149 2.70 17.61 12.00
CA ARG A 149 3.01 16.20 11.88
C ARG A 149 2.19 15.54 10.75
N TYR A 150 0.90 15.83 10.67
CA TYR A 150 0.01 15.40 9.60
C TYR A 150 0.50 15.87 8.22
N LEU A 151 0.84 17.17 8.09
CA LEU A 151 1.34 17.72 6.84
C LEU A 151 2.62 17.02 6.38
N ARG A 152 3.61 16.83 7.27
CA ARG A 152 4.83 16.09 6.91
C ARG A 152 4.54 14.67 6.41
N LEU A 153 3.62 13.96 7.09
CA LEU A 153 3.25 12.60 6.73
C LEU A 153 2.54 12.52 5.37
N MET A 154 1.61 13.43 5.10
CA MET A 154 0.78 13.38 3.90
C MET A 154 1.46 13.99 2.67
N THR A 155 2.19 15.09 2.81
CA THR A 155 2.85 15.75 1.68
C THR A 155 3.95 14.89 1.07
N SER A 156 4.69 14.11 1.87
CA SER A 156 5.70 13.18 1.36
C SER A 156 5.11 12.15 0.37
N ARG A 157 3.91 11.66 0.64
CA ARG A 157 3.21 10.69 -0.21
C ARG A 157 2.72 11.30 -1.53
N VAL A 158 2.40 12.58 -1.54
CA VAL A 158 1.94 13.29 -2.76
C VAL A 158 3.11 13.62 -3.68
N ILE A 159 4.27 13.97 -3.10
CA ILE A 159 5.45 14.39 -3.86
C ILE A 159 6.19 13.19 -4.46
N GLN A 160 6.19 12.04 -3.76
CA GLN A 160 6.91 10.84 -4.17
C GLN A 160 5.98 9.61 -4.26
N PRO A 161 5.07 9.55 -5.24
CA PRO A 161 4.09 8.45 -5.32
C PRO A 161 4.68 7.06 -5.63
N GLY A 162 6.00 6.93 -5.81
CA GLY A 162 6.68 5.66 -6.12
C GLY A 162 7.68 5.16 -5.08
N LEU A 163 7.98 5.94 -4.05
CA LEU A 163 8.98 5.59 -3.03
C LEU A 163 8.36 5.19 -1.66
N SER A 164 7.07 4.96 -1.64
CA SER A 164 6.36 4.66 -0.41
C SER A 164 6.39 3.17 -0.09
N SER A 165 7.22 2.73 0.74
CA SER A 165 7.05 1.85 1.90
C SER A 165 8.38 1.42 2.54
N ASP A 166 9.48 1.27 1.78
CA ASP A 166 10.73 0.77 2.36
C ASP A 166 11.60 1.86 3.00
N THR A 167 11.49 3.11 2.54
CA THR A 167 12.35 4.20 3.04
C THR A 167 11.77 4.87 4.29
N ALA A 168 10.44 4.91 4.44
CA ALA A 168 9.80 5.48 5.61
C ALA A 168 9.98 4.60 6.87
N VAL A 169 10.06 3.28 6.69
CA VAL A 169 10.34 2.34 7.79
C VAL A 169 11.80 2.44 8.23
N ARG A 170 12.75 2.67 7.33
CA ARG A 170 14.16 2.84 7.66
C ARG A 170 14.47 4.15 8.40
N ALA A 171 13.81 5.25 8.04
CA ALA A 171 14.00 6.55 8.69
C ALA A 171 13.35 6.66 10.08
N ALA A 172 12.49 5.72 10.46
CA ALA A 172 11.87 5.66 11.78
C ALA A 172 12.66 4.77 12.78
N THR A 173 13.72 4.10 12.31
CA THR A 173 14.56 3.19 13.12
C THR A 173 15.98 3.71 13.35
N GLU A 174 16.33 4.89 12.85
CA GLU A 174 17.55 5.66 13.19
C GLU A 174 17.19 6.89 14.05
#